data_33e5284d1fa039320825bc4f5f4e3b40
#
_entry.id   33e5284d1fa039320825bc4f5f4e3b40
#
_cell.length_a   1.000
_cell.length_b   1.000
_cell.length_c   1.000
_cell.angle_alpha   90.00
_cell.angle_beta   90.00
_cell.angle_gamma   90.00
#
_symmetry.space_group_name_H-M   'P 1'
#
loop_
_entity.id
_entity.type
_entity.pdbx_description
1 polymer ?
#
loop_
_entity_poly.entity_id
_entity_poly.type
_entity_poly.pdbx_seq_one_letter_code
_entity_poly.pdbx_strand_id
1 'polypeptide(L)'
;MKKEISIKNHMDELLRVNQFVEEIGEELGLDMELQMNLNLVMEELVVNVISYAYPEGTEASIELLAESDGKELTFVLSDRGKEFDPTLSESADMDENPAERDLGGMGIYIVKNIMNEVTYQRLEGKNLLTMKKEI
;
A
#
# COMPACT_ATOMS: atom_id res chain seq x y z
N MET A 1 16.08 -10.26 3.80
CA MET A 1 15.96 -8.80 3.65
C MET A 1 14.86 -8.29 4.53
N LYS A 2 15.12 -7.23 5.24
CA LYS A 2 14.12 -6.53 6.05
C LYS A 2 14.42 -5.04 6.02
N LYS A 3 13.44 -4.22 5.65
CA LYS A 3 13.56 -2.77 5.59
C LYS A 3 12.28 -2.13 6.12
N GLU A 4 12.41 -0.96 6.72
CA GLU A 4 11.23 -0.20 7.16
C GLU A 4 11.47 1.29 7.04
N ILE A 5 10.39 2.03 6.80
CA ILE A 5 10.40 3.49 6.84
C ILE A 5 9.16 3.99 7.59
N SER A 6 9.31 5.17 8.16
CA SER A 6 8.20 5.93 8.72
C SER A 6 8.10 7.24 7.96
N ILE A 7 6.90 7.56 7.49
CA ILE A 7 6.65 8.79 6.74
C ILE A 7 5.53 9.58 7.41
N LYS A 8 5.45 10.86 7.10
CA LYS A 8 4.33 11.71 7.50
C LYS A 8 3.18 11.51 6.51
N ASN A 9 1.97 11.86 6.94
CA ASN A 9 0.79 11.75 6.09
C ASN A 9 0.65 12.93 5.11
N HIS A 10 1.72 13.22 4.38
CA HIS A 10 1.79 14.29 3.38
C HIS A 10 2.14 13.71 2.01
N MET A 11 1.53 14.25 0.97
CA MET A 11 1.75 13.78 -0.41
C MET A 11 3.20 13.91 -0.88
N ASP A 12 3.94 14.89 -0.36
CA ASP A 12 5.35 15.05 -0.72
C ASP A 12 6.25 13.93 -0.18
N GLU A 13 5.73 13.11 0.72
CA GLU A 13 6.45 11.93 1.22
C GLU A 13 6.42 10.75 0.25
N LEU A 14 5.60 10.81 -0.80
CA LEU A 14 5.52 9.73 -1.79
C LEU A 14 6.85 9.45 -2.47
N LEU A 15 7.70 10.47 -2.63
CA LEU A 15 9.03 10.28 -3.20
C LEU A 15 9.86 9.32 -2.36
N ARG A 16 9.74 9.40 -1.03
CA ARG A 16 10.44 8.49 -0.13
C ARG A 16 9.92 7.06 -0.25
N VAL A 17 8.62 6.91 -0.46
CA VAL A 17 8.01 5.59 -0.70
C VAL A 17 8.57 4.99 -1.99
N ASN A 18 8.66 5.79 -3.05
CA ASN A 18 9.21 5.34 -4.33
C ASN A 18 10.67 4.89 -4.19
N GLN A 19 11.47 5.66 -3.46
CA GLN A 19 12.87 5.31 -3.20
C GLN A 19 12.98 4.02 -2.38
N PHE A 20 12.11 3.83 -1.42
CA PHE A 20 12.06 2.63 -0.60
C PHE A 20 11.81 1.39 -1.46
N VAL A 21 10.82 1.46 -2.36
CA VAL A 21 10.51 0.35 -3.27
C VAL A 21 11.66 0.09 -4.24
N GLU A 22 12.28 1.15 -4.76
CA GLU A 22 13.40 1.04 -5.67
C GLU A 22 14.60 0.34 -5.02
N GLU A 23 14.92 0.70 -3.79
CA GLU A 23 16.00 0.06 -3.03
C GLU A 23 15.73 -1.43 -2.81
N ILE A 24 14.50 -1.80 -2.52
CA ILE A 24 14.09 -3.19 -2.38
C ILE A 24 14.26 -3.93 -3.70
N GLY A 25 13.83 -3.29 -4.79
CA GLY A 25 13.95 -3.88 -6.13
C GLY A 25 15.40 -4.15 -6.51
N GLU A 26 16.29 -3.24 -6.19
CA GLU A 26 17.73 -3.41 -6.45
C GLU A 26 18.32 -4.54 -5.60
N GLU A 27 17.98 -4.55 -4.31
CA GLU A 27 18.52 -5.55 -3.38
C GLU A 27 18.06 -6.97 -3.75
N LEU A 28 16.83 -7.13 -4.18
CA LEU A 28 16.26 -8.43 -4.53
C LEU A 28 16.42 -8.80 -6.00
N GLY A 29 16.98 -7.90 -6.81
CA GLY A 29 17.15 -8.15 -8.23
C GLY A 29 15.85 -8.25 -9.00
N LEU A 30 14.82 -7.48 -8.62
CA LEU A 30 13.52 -7.50 -9.28
C LEU A 30 13.62 -6.83 -10.65
N ASP A 31 12.88 -7.38 -11.64
CA ASP A 31 12.83 -6.73 -12.94
C ASP A 31 12.07 -5.40 -12.86
N MET A 32 12.24 -4.59 -13.89
CA MET A 32 11.68 -3.25 -13.92
C MET A 32 10.14 -3.26 -13.89
N GLU A 33 9.52 -4.21 -14.58
CA GLU A 33 8.06 -4.30 -14.61
C GLU A 33 7.50 -4.58 -13.22
N LEU A 34 8.07 -5.54 -12.51
CA LEU A 34 7.64 -5.86 -11.15
C LEU A 34 7.89 -4.68 -10.21
N GLN A 35 9.05 -4.03 -10.33
CA GLN A 35 9.37 -2.87 -9.50
C GLN A 35 8.37 -1.74 -9.72
N MET A 36 8.00 -1.46 -10.96
CA MET A 36 7.00 -0.45 -11.30
C MET A 36 5.62 -0.81 -10.74
N ASN A 37 5.24 -2.08 -10.84
CA ASN A 37 3.97 -2.55 -10.31
C ASN A 37 3.91 -2.42 -8.79
N LEU A 38 4.98 -2.79 -8.09
CA LEU A 38 5.04 -2.65 -6.64
C LEU A 38 4.98 -1.19 -6.21
N ASN A 39 5.63 -0.32 -6.99
CA ASN A 39 5.61 1.11 -6.71
C ASN A 39 4.19 1.67 -6.84
N LEU A 40 3.47 1.24 -7.87
CA LEU A 40 2.08 1.64 -8.07
C LEU A 40 1.20 1.18 -6.89
N VAL A 41 1.38 -0.06 -6.43
CA VAL A 41 0.65 -0.59 -5.28
C VAL A 41 0.89 0.27 -4.04
N MET A 42 2.15 0.56 -3.75
CA MET A 42 2.48 1.33 -2.55
C MET A 42 1.94 2.76 -2.64
N GLU A 43 2.03 3.39 -3.80
CA GLU A 43 1.48 4.74 -3.97
C GLU A 43 -0.02 4.76 -3.73
N GLU A 44 -0.75 3.82 -4.33
CA GLU A 44 -2.21 3.77 -4.18
C GLU A 44 -2.61 3.61 -2.71
N LEU A 45 -1.94 2.72 -2.00
CA LEU A 45 -2.29 2.45 -0.60
C LEU A 45 -1.89 3.60 0.32
N VAL A 46 -0.72 4.18 0.11
CA VAL A 46 -0.27 5.33 0.92
C VAL A 46 -1.14 6.55 0.67
N VAL A 47 -1.50 6.82 -0.59
CA VAL A 47 -2.40 7.93 -0.92
C VAL A 47 -3.76 7.75 -0.24
N ASN A 48 -4.28 6.51 -0.20
CA ASN A 48 -5.54 6.23 0.50
C ASN A 48 -5.45 6.55 1.99
N VAL A 49 -4.35 6.19 2.64
CA VAL A 49 -4.16 6.51 4.06
C VAL A 49 -4.09 8.03 4.25
N ILE A 50 -3.29 8.72 3.43
CA ILE A 50 -3.14 10.17 3.53
C ILE A 50 -4.49 10.87 3.35
N SER A 51 -5.29 10.42 2.38
CA SER A 51 -6.54 11.09 2.00
C SER A 51 -7.70 10.77 2.92
N TYR A 52 -7.75 9.57 3.49
CA TYR A 52 -8.96 9.09 4.15
C TYR A 52 -8.81 8.64 5.60
N ALA A 53 -7.63 8.30 6.05
CA ALA A 53 -7.44 7.73 7.38
C ALA A 53 -7.53 8.76 8.51
N TYR A 54 -7.22 10.01 8.22
CA TYR A 54 -7.16 11.08 9.22
C TYR A 54 -7.98 12.28 8.81
N PRO A 55 -8.56 13.02 9.78
CA PRO A 55 -9.19 14.31 9.47
C PRO A 55 -8.18 15.28 8.88
N GLU A 56 -8.66 16.15 8.01
CA GLU A 56 -7.82 17.18 7.40
C GLU A 56 -7.11 18.01 8.48
N GLY A 57 -5.83 18.27 8.28
CA GLY A 57 -5.02 19.02 9.24
C GLY A 57 -4.39 18.19 10.36
N THR A 58 -4.70 16.89 10.43
CA THR A 58 -4.11 16.00 11.43
C THR A 58 -2.72 15.57 10.98
N GLU A 59 -1.72 15.75 11.83
CA GLU A 59 -0.36 15.27 11.61
C GLU A 59 -0.24 13.84 12.14
N ALA A 60 0.22 12.92 11.31
CA ALA A 60 0.33 11.51 11.69
C ALA A 60 1.49 10.84 10.96
N SER A 61 1.90 9.69 11.46
CA SER A 61 2.93 8.87 10.84
C SER A 61 2.33 7.63 10.22
N ILE A 62 2.91 7.19 9.11
CA ILE A 62 2.54 5.96 8.40
C ILE A 62 3.79 5.09 8.37
N GLU A 63 3.65 3.82 8.75
CA GLU A 63 4.78 2.89 8.79
C GLU A 63 4.69 1.91 7.63
N LEU A 64 5.82 1.64 6.99
CA LEU A 64 5.88 0.65 5.92
C LEU A 64 7.06 -0.28 6.18
N LEU A 65 6.75 -1.58 6.33
CA LEU A 65 7.73 -2.64 6.56
C LEU A 65 7.77 -3.56 5.35
N ALA A 66 8.98 -3.98 4.95
CA ALA A 66 9.16 -4.96 3.88
C ALA A 66 10.09 -6.06 4.36
N GLU A 67 9.73 -7.31 4.09
CA GLU A 67 10.54 -8.48 4.40
C GLU A 67 10.52 -9.45 3.23
N SER A 68 11.63 -10.16 3.02
CA SER A 68 11.70 -11.19 2.00
C SER A 68 12.64 -12.31 2.40
N ASP A 69 12.24 -13.54 2.07
CA ASP A 69 13.09 -14.74 2.19
C ASP A 69 13.75 -15.08 0.85
N GLY A 70 13.58 -14.24 -0.17
CA GLY A 70 14.08 -14.46 -1.51
C GLY A 70 13.09 -15.09 -2.46
N LYS A 71 11.99 -15.62 -1.95
CA LYS A 71 10.92 -16.24 -2.75
C LYS A 71 9.62 -15.46 -2.67
N GLU A 72 9.38 -14.82 -1.56
CA GLU A 72 8.19 -14.02 -1.33
C GLU A 72 8.60 -12.69 -0.72
N LEU A 73 7.96 -11.63 -1.17
CA LEU A 73 8.14 -10.28 -0.62
C LEU A 73 6.85 -9.90 0.08
N THR A 74 6.96 -9.53 1.35
CA THR A 74 5.83 -9.13 2.18
C THR A 74 5.98 -7.67 2.58
N PHE A 75 4.93 -6.89 2.34
CA PHE A 75 4.82 -5.52 2.85
C PHE A 75 3.75 -5.45 3.93
N VAL A 76 4.01 -4.67 4.97
CA VAL A 76 3.00 -4.34 5.97
C VAL A 76 2.90 -2.83 6.07
N LEU A 77 1.74 -2.30 5.72
CA LEU A 77 1.44 -0.87 5.83
C LEU A 77 0.58 -0.67 7.07
N SER A 78 1.02 0.20 7.97
CA SER A 78 0.28 0.46 9.20
C SER A 78 0.08 1.95 9.46
N ASP A 79 -1.08 2.28 10.02
CA ASP A 79 -1.43 3.63 10.42
C ASP A 79 -2.36 3.56 11.64
N ARG A 80 -2.54 4.69 12.32
CA ARG A 80 -3.41 4.82 13.49
C ARG A 80 -4.66 5.62 13.18
N GLY A 81 -5.04 5.71 11.91
CA GLY A 81 -6.23 6.41 11.49
C GLY A 81 -7.51 5.64 11.83
N LYS A 82 -8.62 6.12 11.29
CA LYS A 82 -9.90 5.44 11.52
C LYS A 82 -9.86 4.03 10.92
N GLU A 83 -10.64 3.15 11.52
CA GLU A 83 -10.79 1.78 11.02
C GLU A 83 -11.31 1.79 9.60
N PHE A 84 -10.55 1.18 8.69
CA PHE A 84 -10.91 1.09 7.29
C PHE A 84 -10.23 -0.11 6.67
N ASP A 85 -11.04 -1.05 6.19
CA ASP A 85 -10.54 -2.24 5.49
C ASP A 85 -10.71 -2.05 3.99
N PRO A 86 -9.64 -1.73 3.26
CA PRO A 86 -9.73 -1.51 1.82
C PRO A 86 -10.04 -2.80 1.05
N THR A 87 -9.81 -3.98 1.66
CA THR A 87 -10.07 -5.25 0.99
C THR A 87 -11.57 -5.51 0.80
N LEU A 88 -12.42 -4.80 1.55
CA LEU A 88 -13.87 -4.90 1.42
C LEU A 88 -14.41 -4.05 0.27
N SER A 89 -13.60 -3.17 -0.32
CA SER A 89 -13.98 -2.42 -1.50
C SER A 89 -14.20 -3.39 -2.65
N GLU A 90 -15.35 -3.29 -3.29
CA GLU A 90 -15.76 -4.27 -4.29
C GLU A 90 -15.07 -4.06 -5.63
N SER A 91 -14.26 -5.02 -6.03
CA SER A 91 -13.72 -5.04 -7.38
C SER A 91 -14.83 -5.28 -8.43
N ALA A 92 -15.97 -5.81 -7.97
CA ALA A 92 -17.15 -6.00 -8.82
C ALA A 92 -17.70 -4.67 -9.36
N ASP A 93 -17.38 -3.57 -8.71
CA ASP A 93 -17.77 -2.23 -9.14
C ASP A 93 -17.10 -1.82 -10.45
N MET A 94 -16.30 -2.70 -11.03
CA MET A 94 -15.74 -2.51 -12.36
C MET A 94 -16.80 -2.33 -13.43
N ASP A 95 -18.02 -2.80 -13.18
CA ASP A 95 -19.14 -2.61 -14.10
C ASP A 95 -19.73 -1.21 -14.05
N GLU A 96 -19.36 -0.41 -13.05
CA GLU A 96 -19.84 0.95 -12.92
C GLU A 96 -19.11 1.89 -13.89
N ASN A 97 -19.78 2.99 -14.20
CA ASN A 97 -19.17 4.05 -15.00
C ASN A 97 -17.90 4.56 -14.26
N PRO A 98 -16.73 4.52 -14.91
CA PRO A 98 -15.49 4.97 -14.27
C PRO A 98 -15.56 6.37 -13.68
N ALA A 99 -16.39 7.26 -14.24
CA ALA A 99 -16.54 8.61 -13.71
C ALA A 99 -17.28 8.66 -12.37
N GLU A 100 -18.01 7.61 -12.05
CA GLU A 100 -18.78 7.51 -10.80
C GLU A 100 -18.06 6.70 -9.74
N ARG A 101 -16.91 6.11 -10.07
CA ARG A 101 -16.16 5.29 -9.14
C ARG A 101 -15.42 6.11 -8.12
N ASP A 102 -15.39 5.57 -6.90
CA ASP A 102 -14.47 6.03 -5.89
C ASP A 102 -13.04 5.60 -6.30
N LEU A 103 -12.11 6.53 -6.22
CA LEU A 103 -10.71 6.25 -6.54
C LEU A 103 -10.14 5.12 -5.68
N GLY A 104 -10.55 5.04 -4.40
CA GLY A 104 -10.13 3.97 -3.52
C GLY A 104 -10.55 2.59 -3.99
N GLY A 105 -11.74 2.48 -4.62
CA GLY A 105 -12.22 1.22 -5.19
C GLY A 105 -11.37 0.75 -6.35
N MET A 106 -10.92 1.66 -7.19
CA MET A 106 -10.02 1.35 -8.31
C MET A 106 -8.63 0.96 -7.81
N GLY A 107 -8.13 1.68 -6.82
CA GLY A 107 -6.82 1.42 -6.24
C GLY A 107 -6.71 0.02 -5.67
N ILE A 108 -7.71 -0.43 -4.91
CA ILE A 108 -7.68 -1.77 -4.32
C ILE A 108 -7.80 -2.86 -5.41
N TYR A 109 -8.51 -2.59 -6.49
CA TYR A 109 -8.56 -3.50 -7.62
C TYR A 109 -7.17 -3.74 -8.21
N ILE A 110 -6.41 -2.66 -8.42
CA ILE A 110 -5.03 -2.73 -8.91
C ILE A 110 -4.16 -3.54 -7.95
N VAL A 111 -4.28 -3.26 -6.66
CA VAL A 111 -3.51 -3.96 -5.62
C VAL A 111 -3.79 -5.46 -5.65
N LYS A 112 -5.08 -5.85 -5.71
CA LYS A 112 -5.47 -7.26 -5.75
C LYS A 112 -5.01 -7.98 -7.02
N ASN A 113 -4.88 -7.25 -8.13
CA ASN A 113 -4.39 -7.84 -9.37
C ASN A 113 -2.87 -8.06 -9.37
N ILE A 114 -2.13 -7.17 -8.74
CA ILE A 114 -0.67 -7.25 -8.71
C ILE A 114 -0.17 -8.18 -7.62
N MET A 115 -0.74 -8.06 -6.41
CA MET A 115 -0.29 -8.85 -5.26
C MET A 115 -0.92 -10.23 -5.25
N ASN A 116 -0.21 -11.21 -4.72
CA ASN A 116 -0.72 -12.57 -4.58
C ASN A 116 -1.68 -12.69 -3.40
N GLU A 117 -1.47 -11.91 -2.35
CA GLU A 117 -2.33 -11.93 -1.17
C GLU A 117 -2.39 -10.54 -0.56
N VAL A 118 -3.58 -10.14 -0.14
CA VAL A 118 -3.80 -8.86 0.56
C VAL A 118 -4.74 -9.13 1.72
N THR A 119 -4.29 -8.86 2.94
CA THR A 119 -5.09 -9.10 4.15
C THR A 119 -5.08 -7.86 5.04
N TYR A 120 -6.17 -7.64 5.73
CA TYR A 120 -6.36 -6.52 6.64
C TYR A 120 -6.59 -7.01 8.06
N GLN A 121 -6.05 -6.27 9.03
CA GLN A 121 -6.29 -6.50 10.44
C GLN A 121 -6.37 -5.16 11.19
N ARG A 122 -7.33 -5.05 12.09
CA ARG A 122 -7.38 -3.93 13.03
C ARG A 122 -6.89 -4.44 14.36
N LEU A 123 -5.77 -3.91 14.87
CA LEU A 123 -5.14 -4.39 16.09
C LEU A 123 -4.63 -3.21 16.90
N GLU A 124 -5.06 -3.12 18.15
CA GLU A 124 -4.57 -2.12 19.11
C GLU A 124 -4.58 -0.68 18.57
N GLY A 125 -5.67 -0.32 17.90
CA GLY A 125 -5.84 1.03 17.34
C GLY A 125 -5.09 1.29 16.05
N LYS A 126 -4.55 0.24 15.42
CA LYS A 126 -3.85 0.34 14.15
C LYS A 126 -4.56 -0.40 13.03
N ASN A 127 -4.54 0.19 11.86
CA ASN A 127 -4.83 -0.53 10.63
C ASN A 127 -3.54 -1.21 10.18
N LEU A 128 -3.61 -2.51 9.91
CA LEU A 128 -2.48 -3.29 9.40
C LEU A 128 -2.90 -3.93 8.08
N LEU A 129 -2.28 -3.52 6.99
CA LEU A 129 -2.54 -4.10 5.68
C LEU A 129 -1.30 -4.85 5.25
N THR A 130 -1.43 -6.16 5.09
CA THR A 130 -0.34 -7.04 4.71
C THR A 130 -0.52 -7.47 3.25
N MET A 131 0.52 -7.32 2.46
CA MET A 131 0.51 -7.65 1.04
C MET A 131 1.68 -8.55 0.74
N LYS A 132 1.42 -9.65 0.04
CA LYS A 132 2.45 -10.62 -0.33
C LYS A 132 2.55 -10.75 -1.83
N LYS A 133 3.78 -10.83 -2.31
CA LYS A 133 4.10 -11.02 -3.73
C LYS A 133 5.17 -12.08 -3.88
N GLU A 134 4.87 -13.09 -4.68
CA GLU A 134 5.87 -14.10 -5.07
C GLU A 134 6.85 -13.45 -6.05
N ILE A 135 8.13 -13.68 -5.80
CA ILE A 135 9.20 -13.08 -6.59
C ILE A 135 10.18 -14.12 -7.14
#